data_351c2c9fe525ebc74df74b34bb2867b0
#
_entry.id   351c2c9fe525ebc74df74b34bb2867b0
#
_cell.length_a   1.000
_cell.length_b   1.000
_cell.length_c   1.000
_cell.angle_alpha   90.00
_cell.angle_beta   90.00
_cell.angle_gamma   90.00
#
_symmetry.space_group_name_H-M   'P 1'
#
loop_
_entity.id
_entity.type
_entity.pdbx_description
1 polymer ?
#
loop_
_entity_poly.entity_id
_entity_poly.type
_entity_poly.pdbx_seq_one_letter_code
_entity_poly.pdbx_strand_id
1 'polypeptide(L)'
;MTEIAPGLILRGERPRLADFRFAAFDMDSTLIAIECIDEIADLAGMGAQVAAITEAAMRGEISDFRESLSRRLALLAGQPESLLERVLQERLRFNPGARELCAALKAAGLKLGLVSGGFTHFTRFVAAELGMDFVRANELEV
;
A
#
# COMPACT_ATOMS: atom_id res chain seq x y z
N MET A 1 19.51 23.60 -1.71
CA MET A 1 18.47 22.80 -2.39
C MET A 1 18.81 22.74 -3.86
N THR A 2 18.85 21.55 -4.43
CA THR A 2 19.20 21.35 -5.84
C THR A 2 18.10 20.52 -6.50
N GLU A 3 17.53 21.02 -7.60
CA GLU A 3 16.63 20.22 -8.42
C GLU A 3 17.45 19.24 -9.25
N ILE A 4 17.21 17.93 -9.09
CA ILE A 4 17.97 16.86 -9.75
C ILE A 4 17.19 16.21 -10.90
N ALA A 5 15.88 16.44 -10.93
CA ALA A 5 14.96 16.12 -12.02
C ALA A 5 13.71 16.99 -11.86
N PRO A 6 12.87 17.15 -12.90
CA PRO A 6 11.64 17.93 -12.80
C PRO A 6 10.78 17.52 -11.60
N GLY A 7 10.57 18.46 -10.66
CA GLY A 7 9.81 18.23 -9.43
C GLY A 7 10.54 17.47 -8.31
N LEU A 8 11.79 17.03 -8.52
CA LEU A 8 12.59 16.34 -7.52
C LEU A 8 13.69 17.25 -6.95
N ILE A 9 13.50 17.69 -5.72
CA ILE A 9 14.40 18.62 -5.03
C ILE A 9 15.21 17.87 -3.97
N LEU A 10 16.53 17.93 -4.08
CA LEU A 10 17.45 17.40 -3.07
C LEU A 10 17.78 18.48 -2.04
N ARG A 11 17.66 18.12 -0.76
CA ARG A 11 18.16 18.94 0.38
C ARG A 11 19.39 18.27 0.98
N GLY A 12 20.49 18.97 1.02
CA GLY A 12 21.76 18.44 1.52
C GLY A 12 22.58 17.71 0.47
N GLU A 13 23.46 16.81 0.90
CA GLU A 13 24.28 16.00 0.03
C GLU A 13 23.48 14.89 -0.65
N ARG A 14 23.86 14.56 -1.88
CA ARG A 14 23.23 13.47 -2.62
C ARG A 14 23.58 12.13 -1.97
N PRO A 15 22.61 11.37 -1.45
CA PRO A 15 22.89 10.06 -0.89
C PRO A 15 23.35 9.09 -2.00
N ARG A 16 24.25 8.19 -1.66
CA ARG A 16 24.70 7.13 -2.57
C ARG A 16 23.93 5.87 -2.28
N LEU A 17 23.43 5.18 -3.30
CA LEU A 17 22.70 3.91 -3.12
C LEU A 17 23.53 2.87 -2.35
N ALA A 18 24.85 2.87 -2.55
CA ALA A 18 25.78 1.97 -1.86
C ALA A 18 25.85 2.15 -0.32
N ASP A 19 25.35 3.29 0.19
CA ASP A 19 25.33 3.56 1.63
C ASP A 19 24.13 2.91 2.34
N PHE A 20 23.18 2.35 1.58
CA PHE A 20 21.97 1.69 2.09
C PHE A 20 22.06 0.17 1.96
N ARG A 21 21.37 -0.52 2.86
CA ARG A 21 21.25 -1.99 2.88
C ARG A 21 19.82 -2.48 2.78
N PHE A 22 18.87 -1.58 3.01
CA PHE A 22 17.46 -1.90 3.09
C PHE A 22 16.62 -0.77 2.49
N ALA A 23 15.57 -1.13 1.76
CA ALA A 23 14.53 -0.23 1.28
C ALA A 23 13.17 -0.71 1.76
N ALA A 24 12.45 0.15 2.45
CA ALA A 24 11.08 -0.13 2.92
C ALA A 24 10.07 0.62 2.05
N PHE A 25 8.97 -0.06 1.73
CA PHE A 25 7.88 0.45 0.92
C PHE A 25 6.55 0.31 1.65
N ASP A 26 5.69 1.27 1.45
CA ASP A 26 4.25 1.10 1.61
C ASP A 26 3.66 0.41 0.37
N MET A 27 2.43 -0.11 0.48
CA MET A 27 1.75 -0.82 -0.60
C MET A 27 0.73 0.05 -1.33
N ASP A 28 -0.35 0.38 -0.62
CA ASP A 28 -1.50 1.07 -1.19
C ASP A 28 -1.10 2.47 -1.67
N SER A 29 -1.53 2.85 -2.87
CA SER A 29 -1.18 4.11 -3.53
C SER A 29 0.34 4.40 -3.62
N THR A 30 1.18 3.41 -3.40
CA THR A 30 2.64 3.49 -3.48
C THR A 30 3.21 2.50 -4.49
N LEU A 31 3.26 1.20 -4.19
CA LEU A 31 3.66 0.16 -5.14
C LEU A 31 2.52 -0.26 -6.07
N ILE A 32 1.30 -0.18 -5.58
CA ILE A 32 0.07 -0.41 -6.34
C ILE A 32 -0.73 0.88 -6.47
N ALA A 33 -1.55 0.96 -7.53
CA ALA A 33 -2.30 2.16 -7.90
C ALA A 33 -3.67 2.27 -7.22
N ILE A 34 -3.97 1.41 -6.25
CA ILE A 34 -5.26 1.33 -5.57
C ILE A 34 -5.11 1.41 -4.04
N GLU A 35 -6.23 1.70 -3.38
CA GLU A 35 -6.46 1.49 -1.95
C GLU A 35 -7.31 0.22 -1.79
N CYS A 36 -6.73 -0.86 -1.29
CA CYS A 36 -7.40 -2.17 -1.29
C CYS A 36 -8.74 -2.17 -0.55
N ILE A 37 -8.83 -1.47 0.59
CA ILE A 37 -10.08 -1.40 1.36
C ILE A 37 -11.19 -0.68 0.60
N ASP A 38 -10.85 0.34 -0.19
CA ASP A 38 -11.81 1.11 -0.97
C ASP A 38 -12.34 0.27 -2.14
N GLU A 39 -11.48 -0.52 -2.78
CA GLU A 39 -11.89 -1.44 -3.84
C GLU A 39 -12.77 -2.59 -3.32
N ILE A 40 -12.46 -3.13 -2.12
CA ILE A 40 -13.35 -4.10 -1.47
C ILE A 40 -14.71 -3.47 -1.21
N ALA A 41 -14.74 -2.25 -0.69
CA ALA A 41 -15.96 -1.51 -0.40
C ALA A 41 -16.79 -1.22 -1.66
N ASP A 42 -16.14 -0.83 -2.75
CA ASP A 42 -16.81 -0.60 -4.04
C ASP A 42 -17.49 -1.87 -4.55
N LEU A 43 -16.77 -3.00 -4.56
CA LEU A 43 -17.31 -4.30 -4.95
C LEU A 43 -18.42 -4.80 -4.03
N ALA A 44 -18.40 -4.41 -2.75
CA ALA A 44 -19.44 -4.72 -1.75
C ALA A 44 -20.66 -3.78 -1.83
N GLY A 45 -20.61 -2.72 -2.65
CA GLY A 45 -21.65 -1.69 -2.70
C GLY A 45 -21.63 -0.72 -1.51
N MET A 46 -20.52 -0.64 -0.77
CA MET A 46 -20.33 0.18 0.44
C MET A 46 -19.34 1.34 0.23
N GLY A 47 -18.96 1.60 -1.02
CA GLY A 47 -17.91 2.57 -1.35
C GLY A 47 -18.15 3.97 -0.80
N ALA A 48 -19.38 4.50 -0.93
CA ALA A 48 -19.74 5.83 -0.44
C ALA A 48 -19.61 5.95 1.10
N GLN A 49 -20.01 4.92 1.83
CA GLN A 49 -19.94 4.90 3.30
C GLN A 49 -18.48 4.83 3.78
N VAL A 50 -17.65 4.01 3.13
CA VAL A 50 -16.23 3.89 3.45
C VAL A 50 -15.51 5.19 3.11
N ALA A 51 -15.79 5.80 1.97
CA ALA A 51 -15.21 7.09 1.57
C ALA A 51 -15.52 8.21 2.58
N ALA A 52 -16.74 8.24 3.10
CA ALA A 52 -17.13 9.23 4.11
C ALA A 52 -16.30 9.13 5.40
N ILE A 53 -15.96 7.90 5.83
CA ILE A 53 -15.09 7.68 7.01
C ILE A 53 -13.66 8.13 6.70
N THR A 54 -13.15 7.84 5.51
CA THR A 54 -11.82 8.27 5.06
C THR A 54 -11.73 9.79 5.06
N GLU A 55 -12.73 10.49 4.50
CA GLU A 55 -12.77 11.94 4.50
C GLU A 55 -12.82 12.54 5.92
N ALA A 56 -13.63 11.96 6.81
CA ALA A 56 -13.68 12.40 8.20
C ALA A 56 -12.33 12.27 8.91
N ALA A 57 -11.61 11.16 8.65
CA ALA A 57 -10.25 10.97 9.15
C ALA A 57 -9.27 12.02 8.57
N MET A 58 -9.34 12.32 7.28
CA MET A 58 -8.49 13.32 6.64
C MET A 58 -8.76 14.73 7.15
N ARG A 59 -10.00 15.05 7.55
CA ARG A 59 -10.35 16.31 8.20
C ARG A 59 -9.98 16.39 9.69
N GLY A 60 -9.41 15.31 10.23
CA GLY A 60 -9.03 15.23 11.64
C GLY A 60 -10.20 14.98 12.63
N GLU A 61 -11.37 14.65 12.12
CA GLU A 61 -12.55 14.30 12.93
C GLU A 61 -12.38 12.92 13.56
N ILE A 62 -11.59 12.04 12.94
CA ILE A 62 -11.13 10.75 13.46
C ILE A 62 -9.62 10.83 13.54
N SER A 63 -9.07 10.97 14.73
CA SER A 63 -7.63 11.19 14.93
C SER A 63 -6.81 9.90 15.00
N ASP A 64 -7.45 8.76 15.29
CA ASP A 64 -6.80 7.46 15.40
C ASP A 64 -6.98 6.64 14.12
N PHE A 65 -5.86 6.27 13.50
CA PHE A 65 -5.84 5.39 12.33
C PHE A 65 -6.56 4.05 12.59
N ARG A 66 -6.36 3.45 13.77
CA ARG A 66 -7.01 2.18 14.13
C ARG A 66 -8.52 2.32 14.19
N GLU A 67 -9.01 3.42 14.76
CA GLU A 67 -10.43 3.71 14.82
C GLU A 67 -11.01 3.88 13.41
N SER A 68 -10.36 4.65 12.55
CA SER A 68 -10.77 4.83 11.16
C SER A 68 -10.81 3.49 10.40
N LEU A 69 -9.77 2.67 10.55
CA LEU A 69 -9.71 1.34 9.92
C LEU A 69 -10.83 0.42 10.45
N SER A 70 -11.02 0.37 11.77
CA SER A 70 -12.06 -0.46 12.39
C SER A 70 -13.47 -0.08 11.95
N ARG A 71 -13.77 1.21 11.83
CA ARG A 71 -15.05 1.71 11.33
C ARG A 71 -15.31 1.28 9.89
N ARG A 72 -14.29 1.38 9.02
CA ARG A 72 -14.38 0.95 7.62
C ARG A 72 -14.57 -0.55 7.51
N LEU A 73 -13.83 -1.34 8.28
CA LEU A 73 -13.97 -2.80 8.32
C LEU A 73 -15.32 -3.26 8.84
N ALA A 74 -15.89 -2.56 9.84
CA ALA A 74 -17.21 -2.89 10.36
C ALA A 74 -18.31 -2.81 9.30
N LEU A 75 -18.18 -1.91 8.31
CA LEU A 75 -19.08 -1.82 7.17
C LEU A 75 -18.95 -3.03 6.21
N LEU A 76 -17.80 -3.67 6.19
CA LEU A 76 -17.52 -4.82 5.32
C LEU A 76 -17.77 -6.16 6.01
N ALA A 77 -18.13 -6.14 7.30
CA ALA A 77 -18.42 -7.37 8.04
C ALA A 77 -19.55 -8.17 7.39
N GLY A 78 -19.37 -9.48 7.27
CA GLY A 78 -20.35 -10.38 6.65
C GLY A 78 -20.31 -10.41 5.11
N GLN A 79 -19.43 -9.67 4.48
CA GLN A 79 -19.21 -9.75 3.03
C GLN A 79 -18.45 -11.04 2.66
N PRO A 80 -18.68 -11.58 1.46
CA PRO A 80 -17.98 -12.79 1.03
C PRO A 80 -16.46 -12.60 0.92
N GLU A 81 -15.69 -13.55 1.42
CA GLU A 81 -14.21 -13.56 1.28
C GLU A 81 -13.77 -13.49 -0.18
N SER A 82 -14.58 -14.01 -1.10
CA SER A 82 -14.31 -13.95 -2.55
C SER A 82 -14.13 -12.54 -3.09
N LEU A 83 -14.57 -11.50 -2.38
CA LEU A 83 -14.30 -10.12 -2.77
C LEU A 83 -12.81 -9.78 -2.72
N LEU A 84 -12.05 -10.36 -1.79
CA LEU A 84 -10.59 -10.16 -1.71
C LEU A 84 -9.89 -10.66 -2.99
N GLU A 85 -10.28 -11.86 -3.44
CA GLU A 85 -9.73 -12.43 -4.67
C GLU A 85 -10.15 -11.63 -5.91
N ARG A 86 -11.40 -11.14 -5.93
CA ARG A 86 -11.88 -10.29 -7.02
C ARG A 86 -11.11 -8.97 -7.12
N VAL A 87 -10.81 -8.32 -6.00
CA VAL A 87 -9.96 -7.11 -5.99
C VAL A 87 -8.59 -7.44 -6.56
N LEU A 88 -7.99 -8.55 -6.13
CA LEU A 88 -6.68 -8.98 -6.59
C LEU A 88 -6.66 -9.18 -8.12
N GLN A 89 -7.65 -9.87 -8.67
CA GLN A 89 -7.70 -10.22 -10.09
C GLN A 89 -8.20 -9.08 -10.98
N GLU A 90 -9.23 -8.34 -10.53
CA GLU A 90 -9.94 -7.38 -11.36
C GLU A 90 -9.41 -5.93 -11.22
N ARG A 91 -8.88 -5.57 -10.04
CA ARG A 91 -8.59 -4.18 -9.66
C ARG A 91 -7.12 -3.88 -9.40
N LEU A 92 -6.36 -4.83 -8.83
CA LEU A 92 -4.98 -4.57 -8.45
C LEU A 92 -4.11 -4.29 -9.69
N ARG A 93 -3.41 -3.17 -9.65
CA ARG A 93 -2.45 -2.76 -10.68
C ARG A 93 -1.21 -2.18 -10.01
N PHE A 94 -0.05 -2.58 -10.48
CA PHE A 94 1.21 -1.97 -10.03
C PHE A 94 1.35 -0.57 -10.62
N ASN A 95 1.90 0.34 -9.82
CA ASN A 95 2.30 1.65 -10.33
C ASN A 95 3.43 1.49 -11.37
N PRO A 96 3.45 2.34 -12.41
CA PRO A 96 4.54 2.34 -13.38
C PRO A 96 5.89 2.49 -12.68
N GLY A 97 6.85 1.63 -13.04
CA GLY A 97 8.19 1.64 -12.46
C GLY A 97 8.36 0.86 -11.16
N ALA A 98 7.29 0.38 -10.52
CA ALA A 98 7.40 -0.36 -9.25
C ALA A 98 8.25 -1.64 -9.39
N ARG A 99 8.02 -2.42 -10.45
CA ARG A 99 8.78 -3.66 -10.73
C ARG A 99 10.24 -3.36 -11.02
N GLU A 100 10.48 -2.38 -11.87
CA GLU A 100 11.81 -1.96 -12.30
C GLU A 100 12.62 -1.40 -11.12
N LEU A 101 11.99 -0.59 -10.26
CA LEU A 101 12.62 -0.05 -9.06
C LEU A 101 13.03 -1.18 -8.11
N CYS A 102 12.13 -2.08 -7.78
CA CYS A 102 12.42 -3.20 -6.88
C CYS A 102 13.54 -4.09 -7.44
N ALA A 103 13.50 -4.41 -8.74
CA ALA A 103 14.54 -5.19 -9.39
C ALA A 103 15.91 -4.49 -9.34
N ALA A 104 15.95 -3.18 -9.60
CA ALA A 104 17.18 -2.40 -9.56
C ALA A 104 17.78 -2.32 -8.14
N LEU A 105 16.95 -2.13 -7.11
CA LEU A 105 17.39 -2.10 -5.72
C LEU A 105 17.95 -3.46 -5.27
N LYS A 106 17.29 -4.55 -5.65
CA LYS A 106 17.79 -5.92 -5.39
C LYS A 106 19.11 -6.19 -6.10
N ALA A 107 19.24 -5.79 -7.37
CA ALA A 107 20.50 -5.91 -8.12
C ALA A 107 21.62 -5.09 -7.49
N ALA A 108 21.31 -3.98 -6.83
CA ALA A 108 22.25 -3.19 -6.05
C ALA A 108 22.59 -3.78 -4.67
N GLY A 109 22.01 -4.92 -4.31
CA GLY A 109 22.28 -5.64 -3.07
C GLY A 109 21.44 -5.24 -1.86
N LEU A 110 20.38 -4.44 -2.05
CA LEU A 110 19.49 -4.07 -0.97
C LEU A 110 18.48 -5.19 -0.67
N LYS A 111 18.14 -5.33 0.61
CA LYS A 111 16.96 -6.08 1.03
C LYS A 111 15.72 -5.18 0.92
N LEU A 112 14.58 -5.78 0.55
CA LEU A 112 13.34 -5.06 0.37
C LEU A 112 12.32 -5.44 1.44
N GLY A 113 11.68 -4.45 2.04
CA GLY A 113 10.60 -4.61 2.99
C GLY A 113 9.30 -3.98 2.50
N LEU A 114 8.20 -4.66 2.75
CA LEU A 114 6.85 -4.17 2.53
C LEU A 114 6.16 -4.01 3.88
N VAL A 115 5.81 -2.78 4.25
CA VAL A 115 5.11 -2.46 5.49
C VAL A 115 3.85 -1.68 5.11
N SER A 116 2.69 -2.26 5.38
CA SER A 116 1.41 -1.73 4.92
C SER A 116 0.37 -1.70 6.02
N GLY A 117 -0.45 -0.66 6.03
CA GLY A 117 -1.71 -0.62 6.77
C GLY A 117 -2.82 -1.47 6.14
N GLY A 118 -2.59 -2.02 4.95
CA GLY A 118 -3.49 -2.94 4.26
C GLY A 118 -3.44 -4.38 4.82
N PHE A 119 -3.81 -5.35 3.99
CA PHE A 119 -4.09 -6.73 4.45
C PHE A 119 -3.12 -7.75 3.86
N THR A 120 -2.84 -8.79 4.65
CA THR A 120 -1.91 -9.87 4.29
C THR A 120 -2.31 -10.59 3.00
N HIS A 121 -3.59 -10.66 2.67
CA HIS A 121 -4.06 -11.23 1.42
C HIS A 121 -3.41 -10.56 0.19
N PHE A 122 -3.35 -9.23 0.18
CA PHE A 122 -2.74 -8.46 -0.92
C PHE A 122 -1.23 -8.36 -0.80
N THR A 123 -0.70 -8.14 0.42
CA THR A 123 0.74 -7.98 0.58
C THR A 123 1.52 -9.25 0.25
N ARG A 124 0.94 -10.44 0.46
CA ARG A 124 1.55 -11.71 0.04
C ARG A 124 1.74 -11.79 -1.47
N PHE A 125 0.72 -11.38 -2.22
CA PHE A 125 0.80 -11.33 -3.69
C PHE A 125 1.84 -10.31 -4.15
N VAL A 126 1.76 -9.07 -3.66
CA VAL A 126 2.70 -7.99 -4.02
C VAL A 126 4.14 -8.36 -3.66
N ALA A 127 4.35 -8.95 -2.49
CA ALA A 127 5.66 -9.39 -2.04
C ALA A 127 6.26 -10.47 -2.94
N ALA A 128 5.46 -11.44 -3.35
CA ALA A 128 5.89 -12.49 -4.28
C ALA A 128 6.27 -11.92 -5.65
N GLU A 129 5.44 -11.02 -6.18
CA GLU A 129 5.65 -10.40 -7.48
C GLU A 129 6.87 -9.47 -7.53
N LEU A 130 7.17 -8.75 -6.44
CA LEU A 130 8.27 -7.79 -6.37
C LEU A 130 9.52 -8.32 -5.65
N GLY A 131 9.46 -9.55 -5.12
CA GLY A 131 10.58 -10.18 -4.45
C GLY A 131 10.96 -9.53 -3.12
N MET A 132 9.96 -9.20 -2.28
CA MET A 132 10.20 -8.66 -0.94
C MET A 132 10.82 -9.69 -0.01
N ASP A 133 11.78 -9.26 0.79
CA ASP A 133 12.47 -10.08 1.78
C ASP A 133 11.76 -10.05 3.15
N PHE A 134 10.96 -9.02 3.39
CA PHE A 134 10.26 -8.79 4.64
C PHE A 134 8.87 -8.18 4.39
N VAL A 135 7.86 -8.65 5.12
CA VAL A 135 6.47 -8.15 4.99
C VAL A 135 5.85 -7.99 6.37
N ARG A 136 5.15 -6.86 6.56
CA ARG A 136 4.25 -6.62 7.70
C ARG A 136 2.98 -5.94 7.22
N ALA A 137 1.83 -6.49 7.61
CA ALA A 137 0.51 -5.96 7.31
C ALA A 137 -0.50 -6.44 8.35
N ASN A 138 -1.73 -5.93 8.26
CA ASN A 138 -2.84 -6.42 9.08
C ASN A 138 -3.37 -7.74 8.53
N GLU A 139 -3.89 -8.57 9.40
CA GLU A 139 -4.56 -9.83 9.07
C GLU A 139 -6.08 -9.66 9.25
N LEU A 140 -6.84 -10.09 8.25
CA LEU A 140 -8.30 -10.12 8.34
C LEU A 140 -8.72 -11.46 8.94
N GLU A 141 -9.65 -11.42 9.88
CA GLU A 141 -10.43 -12.60 10.28
C GLU A 141 -11.52 -12.84 9.25
N VAL A 142 -11.56 -14.05 8.69
CA VAL A 142 -12.52 -14.51 7.70
C VAL A 142 -13.21 -15.78 8.18
#